data_c95977152ca7f502d62b5198d43a9880
#
_entry.id   c95977152ca7f502d62b5198d43a9880
#
_cell.length_a   1.000
_cell.length_b   1.000
_cell.length_c   1.000
_cell.angle_alpha   90.00
_cell.angle_beta   90.00
_cell.angle_gamma   90.00
#
_symmetry.space_group_name_H-M   'P 1'
#
loop_
_entity.id
_entity.type
_entity.pdbx_description
1 polymer ?
#
loop_
_entity_poly.entity_id
_entity_poly.type
_entity_poly.pdbx_seq_one_letter_code
_entity_poly.pdbx_strand_id
1 'polypeptide(L)'
;MKVEMREVGGQTLRVGIRPGDRSQPPLLLFNGIGANIELVKPFLDILDGPEAIVFDVPGVGGSPPPRVPYRPRHLVRLSARLLDQLGYDRVDVLGVSWGGAIAQQFAFQQAKRCRRLVLAATSPGHIMVPGKFAVHLKMASPRRYRDPAFMGRIAGDIYGGRMRNAPELAQKHMRHVRWSSDYGYYLQLMAFVGWTSLPWLPFLPQPTLIMAGNDDPIVPLVNGRIMAKLIPGSQMVTLDDGHLFLLTSAQESARLITEFLGKN
;
A
#
# COMPACT_ATOMS: atom_id res chain seq x y z
N MET A 1 10.48 3.68 -15.02
CA MET A 1 9.70 2.46 -14.68
C MET A 1 9.26 1.79 -15.97
N LYS A 2 9.58 0.50 -16.16
CA LYS A 2 9.07 -0.36 -17.24
C LYS A 2 7.76 -0.99 -16.76
N VAL A 3 6.73 -0.99 -17.62
CA VAL A 3 5.42 -1.59 -17.29
C VAL A 3 5.09 -2.62 -18.36
N GLU A 4 4.71 -3.82 -17.93
CA GLU A 4 4.41 -4.94 -18.84
C GLU A 4 3.29 -5.82 -18.26
N MET A 5 2.64 -6.59 -19.16
CA MET A 5 1.67 -7.61 -18.75
C MET A 5 2.39 -8.94 -18.54
N ARG A 6 2.09 -9.64 -17.44
CA ARG A 6 2.66 -10.96 -17.12
C ARG A 6 1.58 -11.94 -16.70
N GLU A 7 1.70 -13.16 -17.18
CA GLU A 7 0.90 -14.29 -16.70
C GLU A 7 1.53 -14.87 -15.43
N VAL A 8 0.83 -14.77 -14.31
CA VAL A 8 1.32 -15.22 -13.01
C VAL A 8 0.29 -16.15 -12.38
N GLY A 9 0.58 -17.45 -12.37
CA GLY A 9 -0.30 -18.44 -11.73
C GLY A 9 -1.73 -18.48 -12.28
N GLY A 10 -1.90 -18.25 -13.58
CA GLY A 10 -3.19 -18.24 -14.27
C GLY A 10 -3.97 -16.93 -14.15
N GLN A 11 -3.30 -15.87 -13.67
CA GLN A 11 -3.84 -14.51 -13.61
C GLN A 11 -2.90 -13.57 -14.38
N THR A 12 -3.44 -12.79 -15.30
CA THR A 12 -2.69 -11.71 -15.95
C THR A 12 -2.56 -10.54 -15.00
N LEU A 13 -1.33 -10.08 -14.78
CA LEU A 13 -1.01 -8.90 -13.97
C LEU A 13 -0.31 -7.85 -14.82
N ARG A 14 -0.68 -6.60 -14.61
CA ARG A 14 0.11 -5.47 -15.05
C ARG A 14 1.14 -5.16 -13.98
N VAL A 15 2.43 -5.27 -14.35
CA VAL A 15 3.57 -5.17 -13.44
C VAL A 15 4.44 -4.00 -13.85
N GLY A 16 4.79 -3.16 -12.89
CA GLY A 16 5.74 -2.06 -13.03
C GLY A 16 7.04 -2.39 -12.31
N ILE A 17 8.17 -2.23 -13.00
CA ILE A 17 9.50 -2.40 -12.45
C ILE A 17 10.26 -1.08 -12.62
N ARG A 18 10.59 -0.44 -11.52
CA ARG A 18 11.46 0.74 -11.49
C ARG A 18 12.91 0.25 -11.29
N PRO A 19 13.82 0.52 -12.24
CA PRO A 19 15.23 0.17 -12.07
C PRO A 19 15.84 0.78 -10.81
N GLY A 20 16.79 0.09 -10.22
CA GLY A 20 17.51 0.51 -9.03
C GLY A 20 18.77 -0.30 -8.82
N ASP A 21 19.37 -0.14 -7.65
CA ASP A 21 20.57 -0.89 -7.26
C ASP A 21 20.22 -2.38 -7.05
N ARG A 22 20.76 -3.22 -7.91
CA ARG A 22 20.54 -4.69 -7.87
C ARG A 22 21.42 -5.41 -6.87
N SER A 23 22.36 -4.72 -6.23
CA SER A 23 23.12 -5.29 -5.12
C SER A 23 22.31 -5.39 -3.84
N GLN A 24 21.16 -4.70 -3.80
CA GLN A 24 20.21 -4.72 -2.69
C GLN A 24 18.98 -5.56 -3.04
N PRO A 25 18.33 -6.19 -2.04
CA PRO A 25 17.03 -6.84 -2.24
C PRO A 25 16.01 -5.85 -2.81
N PRO A 26 15.22 -6.21 -3.84
CA PRO A 26 14.25 -5.29 -4.41
C PRO A 26 13.12 -4.97 -3.44
N LEU A 27 12.50 -3.82 -3.62
CA LEU A 27 11.32 -3.39 -2.88
C LEU A 27 10.04 -3.85 -3.58
N LEU A 28 9.29 -4.76 -2.95
CA LEU A 28 7.95 -5.12 -3.38
C LEU A 28 6.93 -4.18 -2.74
N LEU A 29 6.18 -3.43 -3.55
CA LEU A 29 5.18 -2.48 -3.08
C LEU A 29 3.75 -2.99 -3.32
N PHE A 30 2.95 -2.98 -2.25
CA PHE A 30 1.50 -3.19 -2.28
C PHE A 30 0.79 -1.86 -2.12
N ASN A 31 0.04 -1.46 -3.14
CA ASN A 31 -0.63 -0.16 -3.21
C ASN A 31 -1.96 -0.13 -2.43
N GLY A 32 -2.49 1.08 -2.18
CA GLY A 32 -3.77 1.28 -1.51
C GLY A 32 -4.98 0.82 -2.33
N ILE A 33 -6.16 0.80 -1.69
CA ILE A 33 -7.41 0.38 -2.34
C ILE A 33 -7.73 1.25 -3.57
N GLY A 34 -8.05 0.62 -4.70
CA GLY A 34 -8.36 1.29 -5.98
C GLY A 34 -7.15 1.96 -6.65
N ALA A 35 -5.98 1.92 -6.03
CA ALA A 35 -4.80 2.56 -6.55
C ALA A 35 -4.09 1.70 -7.60
N ASN A 36 -3.65 2.34 -8.67
CA ASN A 36 -2.90 1.76 -9.79
C ASN A 36 -1.43 2.17 -9.74
N ILE A 37 -0.61 1.59 -10.61
CA ILE A 37 0.85 1.85 -10.70
C ILE A 37 1.15 3.34 -10.83
N GLU A 38 0.39 4.08 -11.65
CA GLU A 38 0.61 5.49 -11.90
C GLU A 38 0.48 6.37 -10.64
N LEU A 39 -0.35 5.97 -9.69
CA LEU A 39 -0.55 6.72 -8.44
C LEU A 39 0.66 6.66 -7.51
N VAL A 40 1.40 5.56 -7.53
CA VAL A 40 2.59 5.41 -6.67
C VAL A 40 3.90 5.72 -7.42
N LYS A 41 3.85 5.76 -8.76
CA LYS A 41 5.03 6.03 -9.59
C LYS A 41 5.80 7.31 -9.19
N PRO A 42 5.15 8.47 -8.95
CA PRO A 42 5.87 9.69 -8.53
C PRO A 42 6.66 9.50 -7.23
N PHE A 43 6.15 8.72 -6.28
CA PHE A 43 6.88 8.38 -5.06
C PHE A 43 8.05 7.44 -5.35
N LEU A 44 7.84 6.40 -6.17
CA LEU A 44 8.91 5.47 -6.52
C LEU A 44 10.04 6.14 -7.32
N ASP A 45 9.73 7.18 -8.12
CA ASP A 45 10.73 7.90 -8.91
C ASP A 45 11.70 8.72 -8.03
N ILE A 46 11.30 9.11 -6.82
CA ILE A 46 12.15 9.84 -5.85
C ILE A 46 12.74 8.93 -4.77
N LEU A 47 12.35 7.67 -4.71
CA LEU A 47 12.89 6.71 -3.75
C LEU A 47 14.24 6.21 -4.26
N ASP A 48 15.31 6.58 -3.59
CA ASP A 48 16.65 6.09 -3.90
C ASP A 48 16.86 4.65 -3.42
N GLY A 49 17.79 3.93 -4.07
CA GLY A 49 18.23 2.61 -3.64
C GLY A 49 17.71 1.48 -4.53
N PRO A 50 17.08 0.42 -3.97
CA PRO A 50 16.84 -0.84 -4.64
C PRO A 50 15.88 -0.73 -5.83
N GLU A 51 15.90 -1.74 -6.71
CA GLU A 51 14.84 -1.93 -7.70
C GLU A 51 13.48 -2.00 -7.00
N ALA A 52 12.44 -1.40 -7.58
CA ALA A 52 11.10 -1.46 -7.00
C ALA A 52 10.12 -2.16 -7.94
N ILE A 53 9.35 -3.08 -7.38
CA ILE A 53 8.34 -3.90 -8.04
C ILE A 53 6.98 -3.52 -7.50
N VAL A 54 6.06 -3.18 -8.38
CA VAL A 54 4.66 -2.90 -8.06
C VAL A 54 3.78 -3.56 -9.10
N PHE A 55 2.58 -3.98 -8.74
CA PHE A 55 1.62 -4.49 -9.71
C PHE A 55 0.22 -4.00 -9.39
N ASP A 56 -0.57 -3.83 -10.43
CA ASP A 56 -2.01 -3.62 -10.29
C ASP A 56 -2.64 -4.94 -9.83
N VAL A 57 -3.35 -4.93 -8.70
CA VAL A 57 -4.04 -6.15 -8.23
C VAL A 57 -5.16 -6.54 -9.21
N PRO A 58 -5.55 -7.82 -9.28
CA PRO A 58 -6.60 -8.26 -10.20
C PRO A 58 -7.88 -7.43 -10.09
N GLY A 59 -8.34 -6.90 -11.22
CA GLY A 59 -9.52 -6.03 -11.32
C GLY A 59 -9.27 -4.54 -11.09
N VAL A 60 -8.01 -4.11 -10.91
CA VAL A 60 -7.64 -2.70 -10.69
C VAL A 60 -6.60 -2.26 -11.72
N GLY A 61 -6.61 -0.97 -12.06
CA GLY A 61 -5.66 -0.40 -13.01
C GLY A 61 -5.73 -1.09 -14.37
N GLY A 62 -4.64 -1.73 -14.78
CA GLY A 62 -4.56 -2.46 -16.04
C GLY A 62 -4.61 -3.99 -15.89
N SER A 63 -4.73 -4.53 -14.68
CA SER A 63 -4.87 -5.96 -14.45
C SER A 63 -6.33 -6.41 -14.66
N PRO A 64 -6.59 -7.42 -15.51
CA PRO A 64 -7.94 -7.96 -15.68
C PRO A 64 -8.55 -8.46 -14.37
N PRO A 65 -9.88 -8.45 -14.24
CA PRO A 65 -10.55 -8.99 -13.06
C PRO A 65 -10.26 -10.48 -12.90
N PRO A 66 -10.20 -10.98 -11.65
CA PRO A 66 -9.96 -12.40 -11.39
C PRO A 66 -11.23 -13.21 -11.70
N ARG A 67 -11.04 -14.50 -11.96
CA ARG A 67 -12.17 -15.44 -12.17
C ARG A 67 -12.96 -15.70 -10.90
N VAL A 68 -12.31 -15.59 -9.74
CA VAL A 68 -12.94 -15.80 -8.42
C VAL A 68 -12.47 -14.72 -7.46
N PRO A 69 -13.29 -14.32 -6.46
CA PRO A 69 -12.89 -13.38 -5.43
C PRO A 69 -11.63 -13.84 -4.71
N TYR A 70 -10.75 -12.90 -4.40
CA TYR A 70 -9.50 -13.17 -3.68
C TYR A 70 -9.57 -12.70 -2.22
N ARG A 71 -8.67 -13.24 -1.42
CA ARG A 71 -8.35 -12.82 -0.05
C ARG A 71 -6.88 -12.40 0.01
N PRO A 72 -6.42 -11.68 1.05
CA PRO A 72 -5.01 -11.29 1.19
C PRO A 72 -4.01 -12.44 0.94
N ARG A 73 -4.29 -13.62 1.47
CA ARG A 73 -3.45 -14.82 1.27
C ARG A 73 -3.27 -15.24 -0.19
N HIS A 74 -4.28 -14.96 -1.04
CA HIS A 74 -4.20 -15.31 -2.47
C HIS A 74 -3.31 -14.33 -3.22
N LEU A 75 -3.40 -13.02 -2.88
CA LEU A 75 -2.52 -12.00 -3.43
C LEU A 75 -1.05 -12.23 -3.03
N VAL A 76 -0.80 -12.69 -1.79
CA VAL A 76 0.53 -13.08 -1.35
C VAL A 76 1.08 -14.25 -2.17
N ARG A 77 0.29 -15.29 -2.44
CA ARG A 77 0.73 -16.41 -3.31
C ARG A 77 1.02 -15.94 -4.72
N LEU A 78 0.22 -15.01 -5.23
CA LEU A 78 0.40 -14.44 -6.56
C LEU A 78 1.71 -13.63 -6.61
N SER A 79 1.97 -12.79 -5.60
CA SER A 79 3.22 -12.02 -5.48
C SER A 79 4.44 -12.93 -5.37
N ALA A 80 4.34 -14.03 -4.59
CA ALA A 80 5.43 -14.98 -4.48
C ALA A 80 5.79 -15.61 -5.83
N ARG A 81 4.78 -16.03 -6.62
CA ARG A 81 4.99 -16.54 -7.98
C ARG A 81 5.56 -15.48 -8.93
N LEU A 82 5.14 -14.22 -8.80
CA LEU A 82 5.72 -13.13 -9.56
C LEU A 82 7.21 -12.97 -9.25
N LEU A 83 7.58 -13.01 -7.96
CA LEU A 83 8.98 -12.93 -7.55
C LEU A 83 9.80 -14.12 -8.05
N ASP A 84 9.22 -15.33 -8.07
CA ASP A 84 9.87 -16.53 -8.66
C ASP A 84 10.19 -16.32 -10.14
N GLN A 85 9.23 -15.79 -10.92
CA GLN A 85 9.43 -15.47 -12.34
C GLN A 85 10.47 -14.38 -12.58
N LEU A 86 10.63 -13.46 -11.62
CA LEU A 86 11.62 -12.38 -11.68
C LEU A 86 12.99 -12.79 -11.15
N GLY A 87 13.11 -13.99 -10.55
CA GLY A 87 14.37 -14.54 -9.98
C GLY A 87 14.74 -13.94 -8.62
N TYR A 88 13.77 -13.48 -7.83
CA TYR A 88 14.03 -12.90 -6.52
C TYR A 88 13.61 -13.82 -5.38
N ASP A 89 14.59 -14.28 -4.60
CA ASP A 89 14.36 -15.11 -3.41
C ASP A 89 14.00 -14.28 -2.18
N ARG A 90 14.50 -13.04 -2.10
CA ARG A 90 14.34 -12.17 -0.94
C ARG A 90 14.04 -10.74 -1.36
N VAL A 91 13.12 -10.08 -0.64
CA VAL A 91 12.64 -8.72 -0.95
C VAL A 91 12.43 -7.92 0.33
N ASP A 92 12.48 -6.60 0.22
CA ASP A 92 11.86 -5.70 1.17
C ASP A 92 10.40 -5.46 0.77
N VAL A 93 9.54 -5.21 1.74
CA VAL A 93 8.10 -5.07 1.47
C VAL A 93 7.60 -3.74 2.00
N LEU A 94 6.94 -2.97 1.14
CA LEU A 94 6.22 -1.76 1.50
C LEU A 94 4.73 -1.94 1.23
N GLY A 95 3.90 -1.76 2.26
CA GLY A 95 2.45 -1.76 2.10
C GLY A 95 1.82 -0.44 2.51
N VAL A 96 0.99 0.11 1.62
CA VAL A 96 0.30 1.39 1.83
C VAL A 96 -1.17 1.16 2.07
N SER A 97 -1.71 1.64 3.19
CA SER A 97 -3.16 1.57 3.49
C SER A 97 -3.69 0.13 3.35
N TRP A 98 -4.60 -0.13 2.44
CA TRP A 98 -5.10 -1.46 2.09
C TRP A 98 -3.95 -2.44 1.74
N GLY A 99 -2.96 -1.99 0.99
CA GLY A 99 -1.76 -2.77 0.67
C GLY A 99 -0.92 -3.13 1.89
N GLY A 100 -1.02 -2.36 2.97
CA GLY A 100 -0.36 -2.64 4.24
C GLY A 100 -0.81 -3.95 4.88
N ALA A 101 -2.09 -4.33 4.70
CA ALA A 101 -2.54 -5.62 5.18
C ALA A 101 -2.01 -6.78 4.29
N ILE A 102 -1.87 -6.55 2.97
CA ILE A 102 -1.22 -7.54 2.10
C ILE A 102 0.26 -7.68 2.49
N ALA A 103 0.94 -6.58 2.79
CA ALA A 103 2.33 -6.58 3.24
C ALA A 103 2.51 -7.34 4.56
N GLN A 104 1.63 -7.12 5.54
CA GLN A 104 1.59 -7.88 6.80
C GLN A 104 1.37 -9.37 6.53
N GLN A 105 0.39 -9.72 5.68
CA GLN A 105 0.12 -11.10 5.30
C GLN A 105 1.31 -11.72 4.55
N PHE A 106 2.04 -10.96 3.71
CA PHE A 106 3.24 -11.41 3.04
C PHE A 106 4.36 -11.69 4.06
N ALA A 107 4.63 -10.77 4.96
CA ALA A 107 5.64 -10.94 6.01
C ALA A 107 5.38 -12.19 6.87
N PHE A 108 4.11 -12.50 7.15
CA PHE A 108 3.74 -13.71 7.89
C PHE A 108 3.86 -14.99 7.06
N GLN A 109 3.29 -15.03 5.84
CA GLN A 109 3.27 -16.26 5.02
C GLN A 109 4.60 -16.55 4.32
N GLN A 110 5.35 -15.51 3.98
CA GLN A 110 6.63 -15.57 3.26
C GLN A 110 7.78 -15.04 4.12
N ALA A 111 7.78 -15.41 5.41
CA ALA A 111 8.69 -14.85 6.40
C ALA A 111 10.17 -14.93 5.99
N LYS A 112 10.59 -16.02 5.34
CA LYS A 112 11.98 -16.20 4.86
C LYS A 112 12.32 -15.26 3.68
N ARG A 113 11.31 -14.84 2.91
CA ARG A 113 11.47 -13.96 1.74
C ARG A 113 11.38 -12.48 2.08
N CYS A 114 10.70 -12.12 3.17
CA CYS A 114 10.57 -10.74 3.62
C CYS A 114 11.76 -10.36 4.50
N ARG A 115 12.66 -9.49 4.00
CA ARG A 115 13.83 -9.02 4.75
C ARG A 115 13.44 -7.92 5.75
N ARG A 116 12.74 -6.90 5.28
CA ARG A 116 12.25 -5.75 6.05
C ARG A 116 10.82 -5.43 5.64
N LEU A 117 10.06 -4.91 6.57
CA LEU A 117 8.66 -4.56 6.38
C LEU A 117 8.44 -3.07 6.64
N VAL A 118 7.82 -2.37 5.70
CA VAL A 118 7.37 -0.97 5.86
C VAL A 118 5.85 -0.94 5.77
N LEU A 119 5.20 -0.40 6.80
CA LEU A 119 3.76 -0.27 6.92
C LEU A 119 3.38 1.20 6.96
N ALA A 120 2.81 1.73 5.87
CA ALA A 120 2.46 3.13 5.72
C ALA A 120 0.94 3.34 5.74
N ALA A 121 0.43 4.22 6.60
CA ALA A 121 -0.99 4.60 6.71
C ALA A 121 -1.94 3.38 6.77
N THR A 122 -1.61 2.37 7.54
CA THR A 122 -2.34 1.08 7.59
C THR A 122 -2.72 0.66 9.00
N SER A 123 -3.49 -0.43 9.08
CA SER A 123 -4.05 -0.95 10.33
C SER A 123 -3.90 -2.48 10.40
N PRO A 124 -4.17 -3.09 11.56
CA PRO A 124 -4.18 -4.55 11.70
C PRO A 124 -5.40 -5.23 11.05
N GLY A 125 -6.18 -4.53 10.24
CA GLY A 125 -7.27 -5.10 9.46
C GLY A 125 -8.67 -4.77 10.01
N HIS A 126 -9.61 -5.72 9.91
CA HIS A 126 -11.03 -5.48 10.25
C HIS A 126 -11.22 -5.09 11.73
N ILE A 127 -10.42 -5.68 12.61
CA ILE A 127 -10.40 -5.32 14.04
C ILE A 127 -9.38 -4.19 14.21
N MET A 128 -9.84 -2.95 14.01
CA MET A 128 -9.07 -1.71 14.16
C MET A 128 -9.89 -0.66 14.90
N VAL A 129 -9.22 0.37 15.43
CA VAL A 129 -9.92 1.59 15.84
C VAL A 129 -10.37 2.31 14.56
N PRO A 130 -11.68 2.42 14.31
CA PRO A 130 -12.18 2.98 13.06
C PRO A 130 -11.90 4.47 12.96
N GLY A 131 -11.73 4.96 11.75
CA GLY A 131 -11.79 6.38 11.44
C GLY A 131 -13.21 6.94 11.55
N LYS A 132 -13.38 8.20 11.14
CA LYS A 132 -14.71 8.84 11.15
C LYS A 132 -15.69 8.10 10.26
N PHE A 133 -16.87 7.77 10.74
CA PHE A 133 -17.90 7.03 10.01
C PHE A 133 -18.24 7.67 8.64
N ALA A 134 -18.41 9.00 8.61
CA ALA A 134 -18.66 9.73 7.38
C ALA A 134 -17.52 9.58 6.33
N VAL A 135 -16.28 9.41 6.78
CA VAL A 135 -15.13 9.14 5.90
C VAL A 135 -15.22 7.72 5.34
N HIS A 136 -15.52 6.73 6.16
CA HIS A 136 -15.69 5.35 5.71
C HIS A 136 -16.84 5.20 4.70
N LEU A 137 -17.96 5.93 4.88
CA LEU A 137 -19.04 5.97 3.88
C LEU A 137 -18.58 6.53 2.53
N LYS A 138 -17.79 7.62 2.54
CA LYS A 138 -17.19 8.18 1.31
C LYS A 138 -16.21 7.19 0.66
N MET A 139 -15.52 6.38 1.47
CA MET A 139 -14.58 5.35 1.01
C MET A 139 -15.27 4.08 0.50
N ALA A 140 -16.51 3.80 0.91
CA ALA A 140 -17.25 2.62 0.47
C ALA A 140 -17.63 2.67 -1.02
N SER A 141 -17.64 3.86 -1.64
CA SER A 141 -17.92 4.06 -3.06
C SER A 141 -16.65 4.41 -3.86
N PRO A 142 -16.47 3.83 -5.06
CA PRO A 142 -15.37 4.19 -5.96
C PRO A 142 -15.54 5.57 -6.62
N ARG A 143 -16.62 6.30 -6.36
CA ARG A 143 -16.93 7.59 -6.98
C ARG A 143 -15.76 8.57 -6.94
N ARG A 144 -14.97 8.54 -5.85
CA ARG A 144 -13.79 9.41 -5.70
C ARG A 144 -12.72 9.21 -6.78
N TYR A 145 -12.67 8.05 -7.43
CA TYR A 145 -11.76 7.74 -8.53
C TYR A 145 -12.35 8.07 -9.91
N ARG A 146 -13.69 8.20 -10.00
CA ARG A 146 -14.42 8.42 -11.25
C ARG A 146 -14.82 9.86 -11.50
N ASP A 147 -14.98 10.64 -10.42
CA ASP A 147 -15.50 12.00 -10.45
C ASP A 147 -14.47 12.96 -9.81
N PRO A 148 -13.62 13.62 -10.64
CA PRO A 148 -12.60 14.55 -10.14
C PRO A 148 -13.19 15.74 -9.36
N ALA A 149 -14.38 16.20 -9.73
CA ALA A 149 -15.05 17.30 -9.02
C ALA A 149 -15.53 16.83 -7.63
N PHE A 150 -16.04 15.61 -7.53
CA PHE A 150 -16.39 15.01 -6.25
C PHE A 150 -15.13 14.82 -5.39
N MET A 151 -14.05 14.26 -5.95
CA MET A 151 -12.78 14.11 -5.25
C MET A 151 -12.27 15.45 -4.72
N GLY A 152 -12.27 16.51 -5.54
CA GLY A 152 -11.83 17.84 -5.11
C GLY A 152 -12.59 18.37 -3.88
N ARG A 153 -13.89 18.07 -3.78
CA ARG A 153 -14.71 18.50 -2.64
C ARG A 153 -14.46 17.70 -1.36
N ILE A 154 -14.08 16.43 -1.47
CA ILE A 154 -13.98 15.53 -0.30
C ILE A 154 -12.55 15.20 0.11
N ALA A 155 -11.54 15.52 -0.71
CA ALA A 155 -10.16 15.10 -0.50
C ALA A 155 -9.60 15.52 0.87
N GLY A 156 -9.82 16.76 1.28
CA GLY A 156 -9.42 17.25 2.59
C GLY A 156 -10.07 16.49 3.74
N ASP A 157 -11.35 16.15 3.59
CA ASP A 157 -12.10 15.41 4.61
C ASP A 157 -11.64 13.96 4.75
N ILE A 158 -11.38 13.29 3.60
CA ILE A 158 -11.05 11.85 3.60
C ILE A 158 -9.58 11.58 3.81
N TYR A 159 -8.68 12.46 3.36
CA TYR A 159 -7.25 12.23 3.47
C TYR A 159 -6.57 13.01 4.59
N GLY A 160 -7.17 14.10 5.07
CA GLY A 160 -6.60 14.89 6.15
C GLY A 160 -5.30 15.61 5.78
N GLY A 161 -4.55 16.04 6.80
CA GLY A 161 -3.24 16.62 6.66
C GLY A 161 -3.15 17.73 5.62
N ARG A 162 -2.07 17.74 4.85
CA ARG A 162 -1.82 18.76 3.82
C ARG A 162 -2.90 18.82 2.71
N MET A 163 -3.64 17.72 2.49
CA MET A 163 -4.75 17.71 1.53
C MET A 163 -5.89 18.66 1.90
N ARG A 164 -6.04 19.05 3.19
CA ARG A 164 -7.08 19.99 3.63
C ARG A 164 -6.88 21.38 3.05
N ASN A 165 -5.62 21.81 2.95
CA ASN A 165 -5.26 23.19 2.63
C ASN A 165 -4.65 23.34 1.22
N ALA A 166 -4.59 22.26 0.44
CA ALA A 166 -3.94 22.20 -0.86
C ALA A 166 -4.80 21.43 -1.88
N PRO A 167 -5.92 22.03 -2.37
CA PRO A 167 -6.82 21.36 -3.31
C PRO A 167 -6.14 20.98 -4.63
N GLU A 168 -5.07 21.66 -5.02
CA GLU A 168 -4.24 21.32 -6.18
C GLU A 168 -3.57 19.94 -6.05
N LEU A 169 -3.28 19.48 -4.82
CA LEU A 169 -2.74 18.14 -4.58
C LEU A 169 -3.77 17.06 -4.93
N ALA A 170 -5.05 17.30 -4.63
CA ALA A 170 -6.13 16.40 -5.03
C ALA A 170 -6.26 16.34 -6.57
N GLN A 171 -6.16 17.46 -7.26
CA GLN A 171 -6.16 17.49 -8.72
C GLN A 171 -4.94 16.77 -9.29
N LYS A 172 -3.74 17.01 -8.74
CA LYS A 172 -2.52 16.29 -9.13
C LYS A 172 -2.67 14.78 -8.93
N HIS A 173 -3.22 14.37 -7.81
CA HIS A 173 -3.52 12.96 -7.53
C HIS A 173 -4.45 12.36 -8.58
N MET A 174 -5.54 13.04 -8.91
CA MET A 174 -6.53 12.56 -9.89
C MET A 174 -5.97 12.40 -11.31
N ARG A 175 -4.96 13.18 -11.71
CA ARG A 175 -4.32 13.03 -13.04
C ARG A 175 -3.63 11.68 -13.23
N HIS A 176 -3.27 10.99 -12.15
CA HIS A 176 -2.60 9.69 -12.16
C HIS A 176 -3.58 8.52 -11.98
N VAL A 177 -4.85 8.80 -11.73
CA VAL A 177 -5.88 7.77 -11.57
C VAL A 177 -6.15 7.09 -12.91
N ARG A 178 -6.00 5.77 -12.94
CA ARG A 178 -6.39 4.90 -14.03
C ARG A 178 -7.52 4.01 -13.55
N TRP A 179 -8.74 4.50 -13.70
CA TRP A 179 -9.91 3.76 -13.27
C TRP A 179 -10.19 2.58 -14.23
N SER A 180 -10.43 1.39 -13.69
CA SER A 180 -10.74 0.20 -14.48
C SER A 180 -12.19 -0.28 -14.30
N SER A 181 -12.59 -0.59 -13.07
CA SER A 181 -13.93 -1.10 -12.80
C SER A 181 -14.37 -0.92 -11.35
N ASP A 182 -15.67 -0.72 -11.15
CA ASP A 182 -16.28 -0.75 -9.83
C ASP A 182 -16.18 -2.15 -9.22
N TYR A 183 -16.29 -3.19 -10.02
CA TYR A 183 -16.19 -4.59 -9.59
C TYR A 183 -14.84 -4.87 -8.90
N GLY A 184 -13.72 -4.48 -9.50
CA GLY A 184 -12.40 -4.65 -8.91
C GLY A 184 -12.24 -3.92 -7.58
N TYR A 185 -12.83 -2.74 -7.45
CA TYR A 185 -12.86 -1.99 -6.20
C TYR A 185 -13.63 -2.73 -5.09
N TYR A 186 -14.81 -3.23 -5.40
CA TYR A 186 -15.62 -4.00 -4.44
C TYR A 186 -14.97 -5.33 -4.06
N LEU A 187 -14.27 -5.99 -4.99
CA LEU A 187 -13.46 -7.18 -4.67
C LEU A 187 -12.38 -6.87 -3.63
N GLN A 188 -11.73 -5.70 -3.74
CA GLN A 188 -10.75 -5.26 -2.74
C GLN A 188 -11.39 -5.02 -1.37
N LEU A 189 -12.56 -4.37 -1.31
CA LEU A 189 -13.30 -4.20 -0.05
C LEU A 189 -13.65 -5.55 0.57
N MET A 190 -14.21 -6.46 -0.22
CA MET A 190 -14.63 -7.80 0.23
C MET A 190 -13.45 -8.67 0.67
N ALA A 191 -12.26 -8.48 0.09
CA ALA A 191 -11.06 -9.23 0.46
C ALA A 191 -10.70 -9.07 1.94
N PHE A 192 -11.05 -7.94 2.53
CA PHE A 192 -10.72 -7.57 3.92
C PHE A 192 -11.78 -7.94 4.95
N VAL A 193 -12.99 -8.27 4.53
CA VAL A 193 -14.07 -8.63 5.47
C VAL A 193 -13.61 -9.81 6.33
N GLY A 194 -13.55 -9.60 7.64
CA GLY A 194 -13.10 -10.58 8.62
C GLY A 194 -11.60 -10.87 8.68
N TRP A 195 -10.77 -10.19 7.87
CA TRP A 195 -9.32 -10.35 7.96
C TRP A 195 -8.73 -9.45 9.07
N THR A 196 -7.82 -10.01 9.86
CA THR A 196 -7.03 -9.27 10.83
C THR A 196 -5.66 -9.91 11.03
N SER A 197 -4.66 -9.08 11.29
CA SER A 197 -3.30 -9.51 11.61
C SER A 197 -3.03 -9.61 13.13
N LEU A 198 -3.92 -9.07 13.96
CA LEU A 198 -3.69 -8.97 15.41
C LEU A 198 -3.15 -10.23 16.08
N PRO A 199 -3.68 -11.46 15.77
CA PRO A 199 -3.24 -12.66 16.48
C PRO A 199 -1.79 -13.05 16.19
N TRP A 200 -1.21 -12.59 15.07
CA TRP A 200 0.11 -13.03 14.63
C TRP A 200 1.14 -11.89 14.46
N LEU A 201 0.75 -10.62 14.68
CA LEU A 201 1.72 -9.51 14.72
C LEU A 201 2.88 -9.75 15.71
N PRO A 202 2.67 -10.33 16.92
CA PRO A 202 3.77 -10.60 17.84
C PRO A 202 4.80 -11.62 17.32
N PHE A 203 4.46 -12.35 16.29
CA PHE A 203 5.32 -13.41 15.71
C PHE A 203 6.00 -12.99 14.40
N LEU A 204 5.89 -11.72 14.00
CA LEU A 204 6.62 -11.19 12.84
C LEU A 204 8.10 -11.00 13.19
N PRO A 205 9.02 -11.73 12.54
CA PRO A 205 10.46 -11.64 12.86
C PRO A 205 11.16 -10.50 12.11
N GLN A 206 10.49 -9.84 11.15
CA GLN A 206 11.13 -8.85 10.29
C GLN A 206 11.29 -7.52 11.02
N PRO A 207 12.45 -6.85 10.91
CA PRO A 207 12.55 -5.44 11.24
C PRO A 207 11.44 -4.67 10.53
N THR A 208 10.65 -3.91 11.29
CA THR A 208 9.44 -3.26 10.77
C THR A 208 9.47 -1.75 11.04
N LEU A 209 9.24 -0.96 9.99
CA LEU A 209 8.97 0.47 10.08
C LEU A 209 7.47 0.72 9.93
N ILE A 210 6.88 1.40 10.90
CA ILE A 210 5.47 1.81 10.87
C ILE A 210 5.44 3.33 10.70
N MET A 211 4.78 3.80 9.65
CA MET A 211 4.62 5.21 9.34
C MET A 211 3.14 5.59 9.38
N ALA A 212 2.79 6.62 10.12
CA ALA A 212 1.40 7.07 10.28
C ALA A 212 1.32 8.59 10.26
N GLY A 213 0.28 9.14 9.62
CA GLY A 213 -0.06 10.56 9.72
C GLY A 213 -0.78 10.88 11.03
N ASN A 214 -0.48 12.02 11.63
CA ASN A 214 -1.16 12.45 12.86
C ASN A 214 -2.61 12.95 12.62
N ASP A 215 -2.92 13.37 11.39
CA ASP A 215 -4.26 13.80 10.96
C ASP A 215 -4.84 12.86 9.88
N ASP A 216 -4.66 11.53 10.05
CA ASP A 216 -5.25 10.54 9.16
C ASP A 216 -6.69 10.20 9.58
N PRO A 217 -7.72 10.62 8.83
CA PRO A 217 -9.12 10.36 9.19
C PRO A 217 -9.64 8.99 8.73
N ILE A 218 -8.89 8.26 7.88
CA ILE A 218 -9.23 6.91 7.42
C ILE A 218 -8.68 5.88 8.40
N VAL A 219 -7.39 5.97 8.71
CA VAL A 219 -6.68 5.08 9.62
C VAL A 219 -6.07 5.89 10.75
N PRO A 220 -6.80 6.12 11.86
CA PRO A 220 -6.29 6.89 12.98
C PRO A 220 -4.94 6.41 13.49
N LEU A 221 -4.08 7.35 13.90
CA LEU A 221 -2.71 7.13 14.41
C LEU A 221 -2.63 6.01 15.46
N VAL A 222 -3.68 5.83 16.26
CA VAL A 222 -3.74 4.80 17.30
C VAL A 222 -3.54 3.38 16.74
N ASN A 223 -3.95 3.12 15.50
CA ASN A 223 -3.73 1.81 14.85
C ASN A 223 -2.23 1.56 14.60
N GLY A 224 -1.49 2.58 14.20
CA GLY A 224 -0.03 2.52 14.10
C GLY A 224 0.61 2.21 15.46
N ARG A 225 0.15 2.86 16.52
CA ARG A 225 0.63 2.62 17.90
C ARG A 225 0.33 1.20 18.39
N ILE A 226 -0.86 0.66 18.06
CA ILE A 226 -1.22 -0.74 18.36
C ILE A 226 -0.26 -1.69 17.67
N MET A 227 -0.02 -1.52 16.37
CA MET A 227 0.91 -2.36 15.61
C MET A 227 2.35 -2.24 16.15
N ALA A 228 2.79 -1.03 16.49
CA ALA A 228 4.12 -0.79 17.05
C ALA A 228 4.31 -1.47 18.41
N LYS A 229 3.26 -1.56 19.22
CA LYS A 229 3.30 -2.28 20.50
C LYS A 229 3.34 -3.81 20.32
N LEU A 230 2.72 -4.31 19.25
CA LEU A 230 2.57 -5.75 19.03
C LEU A 230 3.73 -6.36 18.22
N ILE A 231 4.30 -5.62 17.26
CA ILE A 231 5.39 -6.12 16.42
C ILE A 231 6.73 -5.91 17.13
N PRO A 232 7.44 -6.99 17.49
CA PRO A 232 8.71 -6.89 18.22
C PRO A 232 9.75 -6.09 17.44
N GLY A 233 10.45 -5.18 18.13
CA GLY A 233 11.54 -4.39 17.53
C GLY A 233 11.11 -3.43 16.41
N SER A 234 9.82 -3.17 16.27
CA SER A 234 9.34 -2.20 15.27
C SER A 234 9.74 -0.77 15.64
N GLN A 235 9.99 0.03 14.60
CA GLN A 235 10.20 1.47 14.70
C GLN A 235 8.93 2.17 14.22
N MET A 236 8.49 3.21 14.94
CA MET A 236 7.34 4.01 14.54
C MET A 236 7.73 5.45 14.31
N VAL A 237 7.28 5.98 13.17
CA VAL A 237 7.42 7.40 12.80
C VAL A 237 6.02 7.98 12.58
N THR A 238 5.77 9.13 13.19
CA THR A 238 4.56 9.92 12.96
C THR A 238 4.91 11.13 12.12
N LEU A 239 4.20 11.31 11.01
CA LEU A 239 4.36 12.48 10.13
C LEU A 239 3.27 13.51 10.46
N ASP A 240 3.63 14.79 10.37
CA ASP A 240 2.66 15.89 10.47
C ASP A 240 1.90 16.06 9.13
N ASP A 241 1.05 15.06 8.87
CA ASP A 241 0.30 14.94 7.63
C ASP A 241 -0.90 13.97 7.81
N GLY A 242 -1.65 13.74 6.72
CA GLY A 242 -2.79 12.84 6.66
C GLY A 242 -2.47 11.48 6.04
N HIS A 243 -3.50 10.84 5.47
CA HIS A 243 -3.41 9.49 4.90
C HIS A 243 -2.48 9.36 3.69
N LEU A 244 -2.31 10.43 2.91
CA LEU A 244 -1.52 10.39 1.67
C LEU A 244 -0.11 10.98 1.83
N PHE A 245 0.51 10.88 2.99
CA PHE A 245 1.84 11.44 3.26
C PHE A 245 2.93 10.93 2.30
N LEU A 246 2.81 9.74 1.71
CA LEU A 246 3.72 9.29 0.65
C LEU A 246 3.64 10.16 -0.63
N LEU A 247 2.56 10.93 -0.79
CA LEU A 247 2.39 11.90 -1.87
C LEU A 247 2.69 13.33 -1.39
N THR A 248 2.15 13.70 -0.24
CA THR A 248 2.13 15.09 0.27
C THR A 248 3.39 15.45 1.06
N SER A 249 4.05 14.46 1.68
CA SER A 249 5.34 14.53 2.36
C SER A 249 6.35 13.56 1.73
N ALA A 250 6.35 13.49 0.39
CA ALA A 250 7.02 12.44 -0.37
C ALA A 250 8.54 12.37 -0.11
N GLN A 251 9.24 13.50 -0.07
CA GLN A 251 10.68 13.56 0.16
C GLN A 251 11.07 13.02 1.55
N GLU A 252 10.37 13.46 2.58
CA GLU A 252 10.58 13.00 3.96
C GLU A 252 10.29 11.50 4.07
N SER A 253 9.19 11.05 3.48
CA SER A 253 8.80 9.63 3.47
C SER A 253 9.85 8.77 2.75
N ALA A 254 10.34 9.22 1.60
CA ALA A 254 11.37 8.52 0.83
C ALA A 254 12.67 8.41 1.64
N ARG A 255 13.13 9.51 2.26
CA ARG A 255 14.33 9.52 3.13
C ARG A 255 14.21 8.51 4.26
N LEU A 256 13.11 8.54 5.02
CA LEU A 256 12.87 7.63 6.14
C LEU A 256 12.86 6.15 5.72
N ILE A 257 12.23 5.85 4.56
CA ILE A 257 12.19 4.48 4.03
C ILE A 257 13.57 4.05 3.55
N THR A 258 14.28 4.89 2.79
CA THR A 258 15.64 4.57 2.31
C THR A 258 16.60 4.33 3.48
N GLU A 259 16.59 5.20 4.50
CA GLU A 259 17.39 5.03 5.72
C GLU A 259 17.07 3.72 6.46
N PHE A 260 15.80 3.34 6.52
CA PHE A 260 15.39 2.09 7.17
C PHE A 260 15.83 0.86 6.36
N LEU A 261 15.68 0.89 5.04
CA LEU A 261 16.04 -0.23 4.16
C LEU A 261 17.56 -0.42 4.04
N GLY A 262 18.33 0.66 4.14
CA GLY A 262 19.80 0.66 4.08
C GLY A 262 20.52 0.26 5.37
N LYS A 263 19.81 0.05 6.49
CA LYS A 263 20.44 -0.45 7.73
C LYS A 263 20.97 -1.87 7.53
N ASN A 264 22.17 -2.14 8.04
CA ASN A 264 22.77 -3.49 8.03
C ASN A 264 22.12 -4.42 9.04
#